data_3687c70219be6908b2a1cc90ae3ae3b1
#
_entry.id   3687c70219be6908b2a1cc90ae3ae3b1
#
_cell.length_a   1.000
_cell.length_b   1.000
_cell.length_c   1.000
_cell.angle_alpha   90.00
_cell.angle_beta   90.00
_cell.angle_gamma   90.00
#
_symmetry.space_group_name_H-M   'P 1'
#
loop_
_entity.id
_entity.type
_entity.pdbx_description
1 polymer ?
#
loop_
_entity_poly.entity_id
_entity_poly.type
_entity_poly.pdbx_seq_one_letter_code
_entity_poly.pdbx_strand_id
1 'polypeptide(L)'
;LHAGLGWIRETGMEQIRSHELVLTRQFLEGLKSMDPYEKRLRVVGKKDTEGRTGVVSVQTVRRELAQTAYELDVQYGIMTRVGLHCAPSAHQTLGTFPTGTIRFSFGWWNTREETALALQALDELS
;
A
#
# COMPACT_ATOMS: atom_id res chain seq x y z
N LEU A 1 1.08 12.46 -22.68
CA LEU A 1 2.13 11.43 -22.72
C LEU A 1 3.53 12.04 -22.90
N HIS A 2 3.77 12.89 -23.92
CA HIS A 2 5.09 13.49 -24.21
C HIS A 2 5.67 14.23 -22.98
N ALA A 3 4.90 15.11 -22.34
CA ALA A 3 5.34 15.84 -21.15
C ALA A 3 5.73 14.92 -20.00
N GLY A 4 4.93 13.86 -19.75
CA GLY A 4 5.24 12.87 -18.71
C GLY A 4 6.51 12.09 -18.99
N LEU A 5 6.77 11.70 -20.24
CA LEU A 5 8.01 11.04 -20.63
C LEU A 5 9.23 11.98 -20.51
N GLY A 6 9.06 13.27 -20.86
CA GLY A 6 10.07 14.30 -20.65
C GLY A 6 10.45 14.42 -19.18
N TRP A 7 9.47 14.56 -18.32
CA TRP A 7 9.67 14.64 -16.86
C TRP A 7 10.38 13.40 -16.29
N ILE A 8 9.99 12.18 -16.70
CA ILE A 8 10.66 10.95 -16.27
C ILE A 8 12.14 10.95 -16.69
N ARG A 9 12.44 11.40 -17.91
CA ARG A 9 13.83 11.52 -18.40
C ARG A 9 14.65 12.52 -17.61
N GLU A 10 14.07 13.66 -17.24
CA GLU A 10 14.72 14.73 -16.49
C GLU A 10 14.94 14.33 -15.02
N THR A 11 13.94 13.73 -14.39
CA THR A 11 13.99 13.27 -13.00
C THR A 11 14.90 12.04 -12.84
N GLY A 12 14.84 11.10 -13.79
CA GLY A 12 15.57 9.85 -13.78
C GLY A 12 14.82 8.70 -13.07
N MET A 13 14.74 7.57 -13.77
CA MET A 13 14.03 6.36 -13.28
C MET A 13 14.57 5.84 -11.94
N GLU A 14 15.89 5.87 -11.76
CA GLU A 14 16.52 5.39 -10.52
C GLU A 14 16.17 6.27 -9.31
N GLN A 15 16.04 7.57 -9.50
CA GLN A 15 15.66 8.49 -8.43
C GLN A 15 14.18 8.26 -8.04
N ILE A 16 13.30 8.14 -9.05
CA ILE A 16 11.87 7.84 -8.83
C ILE A 16 11.75 6.52 -8.06
N ARG A 17 12.38 5.47 -8.55
CA ARG A 17 12.38 4.16 -7.91
C ARG A 17 12.92 4.19 -6.47
N SER A 18 14.03 4.87 -6.25
CA SER A 18 14.67 4.98 -4.93
C SER A 18 13.73 5.65 -3.93
N HIS A 19 13.09 6.74 -4.34
CA HIS A 19 12.11 7.45 -3.52
C HIS A 19 10.92 6.54 -3.16
N GLU A 20 10.30 5.91 -4.14
CA GLU A 20 9.17 5.01 -3.93
C GLU A 20 9.53 3.84 -2.99
N LEU A 21 10.73 3.27 -3.13
CA LEU A 21 11.19 2.19 -2.25
C LEU A 21 11.49 2.64 -0.82
N VAL A 22 11.93 3.88 -0.62
CA VAL A 22 12.09 4.47 0.72
C VAL A 22 10.75 4.55 1.44
N LEU A 23 9.72 5.07 0.79
CA LEU A 23 8.36 5.16 1.35
C LEU A 23 7.76 3.76 1.60
N THR A 24 7.95 2.86 0.64
CA THR A 24 7.50 1.46 0.75
C THR A 24 8.15 0.75 1.94
N ARG A 25 9.45 0.96 2.15
CA ARG A 25 10.18 0.39 3.29
C ARG A 25 9.62 0.93 4.60
N GLN A 26 9.48 2.26 4.71
CA GLN A 26 8.89 2.89 5.89
C GLN A 26 7.52 2.30 6.21
N PHE A 27 6.67 2.14 5.20
CA PHE A 27 5.33 1.57 5.37
C PHE A 27 5.37 0.11 5.84
N LEU A 28 6.19 -0.74 5.23
CA LEU A 28 6.32 -2.14 5.60
C LEU A 28 6.90 -2.33 7.02
N GLU A 29 7.89 -1.52 7.39
CA GLU A 29 8.48 -1.53 8.74
C GLU A 29 7.48 -1.03 9.78
N GLY A 30 6.75 0.05 9.47
CA GLY A 30 5.69 0.57 10.33
C GLY A 30 4.57 -0.45 10.55
N LEU A 31 4.12 -1.15 9.52
CA LEU A 31 3.14 -2.22 9.67
C LEU A 31 3.64 -3.32 10.61
N LYS A 32 4.88 -3.75 10.48
CA LYS A 32 5.48 -4.79 11.35
C LYS A 32 5.60 -4.35 12.81
N SER A 33 5.71 -3.05 13.08
CA SER A 33 5.83 -2.51 14.44
C SER A 33 4.49 -2.38 15.17
N MET A 34 3.35 -2.53 14.47
CA MET A 34 2.02 -2.53 15.09
C MET A 34 1.83 -3.80 15.93
N ASP A 35 1.44 -3.67 17.19
CA ASP A 35 1.19 -4.81 18.07
C ASP A 35 -0.32 -5.00 18.28
N PRO A 36 -0.86 -6.18 18.09
CA PRO A 36 -0.32 -7.43 17.52
C PRO A 36 -0.51 -7.50 15.98
N TYR A 37 0.49 -7.16 15.21
CA TYR A 37 0.44 -7.00 13.75
C TYR A 37 -0.29 -8.13 13.01
N GLU A 38 0.14 -9.38 13.17
CA GLU A 38 -0.42 -10.52 12.43
C GLU A 38 -1.88 -10.87 12.81
N LYS A 39 -2.36 -10.35 13.93
CA LYS A 39 -3.76 -10.51 14.37
C LYS A 39 -4.68 -9.38 13.88
N ARG A 40 -4.11 -8.34 13.30
CA ARG A 40 -4.82 -7.14 12.84
C ARG A 40 -4.71 -6.97 11.31
N LEU A 41 -3.50 -7.06 10.79
CA LEU A 41 -3.17 -6.81 9.39
C LEU A 41 -2.29 -7.92 8.83
N ARG A 42 -2.40 -8.16 7.52
CA ARG A 42 -1.55 -9.09 6.79
C ARG A 42 -1.06 -8.44 5.50
N VAL A 43 0.24 -8.31 5.32
CA VAL A 43 0.84 -7.94 4.03
C VAL A 43 0.74 -9.13 3.08
N VAL A 44 0.19 -8.89 1.90
CA VAL A 44 0.07 -9.89 0.83
C VAL A 44 1.24 -9.74 -0.15
N GLY A 45 1.96 -10.81 -0.39
CA GLY A 45 3.18 -10.82 -1.20
C GLY A 45 4.46 -10.59 -0.41
N LYS A 46 5.48 -10.04 -1.05
CA LYS A 46 6.80 -9.80 -0.44
C LYS A 46 6.71 -8.85 0.76
N LYS A 47 7.44 -9.17 1.84
CA LYS A 47 7.48 -8.38 3.07
C LYS A 47 8.71 -7.47 3.17
N ASP A 48 9.49 -7.37 2.10
CA ASP A 48 10.69 -6.53 1.96
C ASP A 48 10.60 -5.69 0.68
N THR A 49 11.64 -4.94 0.35
CA THR A 49 11.71 -4.07 -0.83
C THR A 49 12.47 -4.69 -2.01
N GLU A 50 13.01 -5.89 -1.88
CA GLU A 50 13.78 -6.53 -2.94
C GLU A 50 12.87 -6.97 -4.12
N GLY A 51 13.20 -6.50 -5.34
CA GLY A 51 12.43 -6.80 -6.54
C GLY A 51 10.97 -6.36 -6.49
N ARG A 52 10.68 -5.27 -5.77
CA ARG A 52 9.36 -4.73 -5.53
C ARG A 52 9.17 -3.38 -6.20
N THR A 53 7.93 -2.98 -6.43
CA THR A 53 7.51 -1.62 -6.80
C THR A 53 6.95 -0.88 -5.58
N GLY A 54 6.59 0.39 -5.73
CA GLY A 54 5.93 1.21 -4.71
C GLY A 54 4.49 0.80 -4.38
N VAL A 55 4.15 -0.49 -4.47
CA VAL A 55 2.79 -1.00 -4.24
C VAL A 55 2.78 -1.99 -3.09
N VAL A 56 1.90 -1.79 -2.11
CA VAL A 56 1.69 -2.71 -0.98
C VAL A 56 0.22 -3.07 -0.87
N SER A 57 -0.06 -4.37 -0.87
CA SER A 57 -1.41 -4.91 -0.64
C SER A 57 -1.51 -5.47 0.76
N VAL A 58 -2.56 -5.08 1.49
CA VAL A 58 -2.83 -5.54 2.85
C VAL A 58 -4.24 -6.10 2.98
N GLN A 59 -4.40 -7.05 3.89
CA GLN A 59 -5.71 -7.50 4.39
C GLN A 59 -5.87 -7.12 5.86
N THR A 60 -7.06 -6.71 6.23
CA THR A 60 -7.51 -6.63 7.62
C THR A 60 -7.96 -8.02 8.08
N VAL A 61 -7.63 -8.40 9.32
CA VAL A 61 -7.98 -9.74 9.85
C VAL A 61 -9.33 -9.72 10.55
N ARG A 62 -9.67 -8.61 11.19
CA ARG A 62 -10.87 -8.50 12.05
C ARG A 62 -11.96 -7.60 11.47
N ARG A 63 -11.63 -6.74 10.54
CA ARG A 63 -12.56 -5.78 9.94
C ARG A 63 -12.79 -6.07 8.46
N GLU A 64 -13.92 -5.63 8.00
CA GLU A 64 -14.28 -5.72 6.58
C GLU A 64 -13.43 -4.74 5.76
N LEU A 65 -12.84 -5.24 4.64
CA LEU A 65 -11.87 -4.50 3.82
C LEU A 65 -12.46 -3.22 3.20
N ALA A 66 -13.68 -3.30 2.67
CA ALA A 66 -14.30 -2.17 2.01
C ALA A 66 -14.65 -1.07 3.01
N GLN A 67 -15.07 -1.44 4.23
CA GLN A 67 -15.32 -0.48 5.28
C GLN A 67 -14.04 0.22 5.72
N THR A 68 -12.95 -0.52 5.91
CA THR A 68 -11.65 0.07 6.26
C THR A 68 -11.16 1.02 5.17
N ALA A 69 -11.27 0.65 3.89
CA ALA A 69 -10.90 1.51 2.77
C ALA A 69 -11.76 2.78 2.70
N TYR A 70 -13.05 2.66 2.96
CA TYR A 70 -13.98 3.80 3.03
C TYR A 70 -13.61 4.77 4.17
N GLU A 71 -13.31 4.24 5.35
CA GLU A 71 -12.92 5.08 6.50
C GLU A 71 -11.55 5.74 6.30
N LEU A 72 -10.59 5.07 5.65
CA LEU A 72 -9.32 5.67 5.23
C LEU A 72 -9.54 6.91 4.35
N ASP A 73 -10.47 6.84 3.40
CA ASP A 73 -10.80 7.96 2.52
C ASP A 73 -11.53 9.07 3.28
N VAL A 74 -12.64 8.76 3.96
CA VAL A 74 -13.54 9.76 4.55
C VAL A 74 -12.96 10.44 5.79
N GLN A 75 -12.23 9.69 6.63
CA GLN A 75 -11.71 10.22 7.90
C GLN A 75 -10.29 10.78 7.77
N TYR A 76 -9.46 10.19 6.90
CA TYR A 76 -8.04 10.54 6.80
C TYR A 76 -7.65 11.11 5.42
N GLY A 77 -8.57 11.14 4.44
CA GLY A 77 -8.28 11.59 3.09
C GLY A 77 -7.33 10.66 2.32
N ILE A 78 -7.23 9.39 2.72
CA ILE A 78 -6.30 8.42 2.14
C ILE A 78 -7.04 7.55 1.13
N MET A 79 -6.89 7.88 -0.15
CA MET A 79 -7.50 7.14 -1.26
C MET A 79 -6.72 5.88 -1.57
N THR A 80 -7.36 4.72 -1.37
CA THR A 80 -6.81 3.40 -1.68
C THR A 80 -7.66 2.67 -2.71
N ARG A 81 -7.20 1.54 -3.22
CA ARG A 81 -8.05 0.64 -3.98
C ARG A 81 -8.31 -0.63 -3.19
N VAL A 82 -9.58 -1.06 -3.15
CA VAL A 82 -10.00 -2.27 -2.45
C VAL A 82 -10.62 -3.28 -3.42
N GLY A 83 -10.44 -4.56 -3.12
CA GLY A 83 -11.04 -5.68 -3.87
C GLY A 83 -10.03 -6.50 -4.68
N LEU A 84 -10.50 -7.09 -5.77
CA LEU A 84 -9.73 -8.05 -6.58
C LEU A 84 -8.81 -7.42 -7.63
N HIS A 85 -8.85 -6.10 -7.81
CA HIS A 85 -7.99 -5.34 -8.75
C HIS A 85 -7.97 -5.90 -10.18
N CYS A 86 -9.11 -6.47 -10.66
CA CYS A 86 -9.23 -7.16 -11.95
C CYS A 86 -8.31 -8.40 -12.10
N ALA A 87 -7.89 -8.99 -10.98
CA ALA A 87 -6.96 -10.13 -10.97
C ALA A 87 -7.46 -11.30 -10.09
N PRO A 88 -8.67 -11.85 -10.34
CA PRO A 88 -9.26 -12.89 -9.48
C PRO A 88 -8.36 -14.14 -9.37
N SER A 89 -7.70 -14.55 -10.46
CA SER A 89 -6.79 -15.72 -10.44
C SER A 89 -5.57 -15.51 -9.53
N ALA A 90 -5.01 -14.29 -9.50
CA ALA A 90 -3.92 -13.96 -8.57
C ALA A 90 -4.40 -14.04 -7.12
N HIS A 91 -5.60 -13.53 -6.83
CA HIS A 91 -6.20 -13.62 -5.50
C HIS A 91 -6.52 -15.05 -5.08
N GLN A 92 -6.92 -15.93 -6.00
CA GLN A 92 -7.07 -17.36 -5.74
C GLN A 92 -5.73 -18.00 -5.34
N THR A 93 -4.65 -17.74 -6.11
CA THR A 93 -3.31 -18.24 -5.82
C THR A 93 -2.78 -17.73 -4.48
N LEU A 94 -3.04 -16.46 -4.13
CA LEU A 94 -2.56 -15.83 -2.90
C LEU A 94 -3.46 -16.11 -1.69
N GLY A 95 -4.58 -16.83 -1.85
CA GLY A 95 -5.54 -17.13 -0.80
C GLY A 95 -6.27 -15.90 -0.25
N THR A 96 -6.49 -14.90 -1.10
CA THR A 96 -7.19 -13.65 -0.76
C THR A 96 -8.52 -13.50 -1.51
N PHE A 97 -8.91 -14.50 -2.30
CA PHE A 97 -10.22 -14.56 -2.94
C PHE A 97 -11.29 -15.06 -1.90
N PRO A 98 -12.52 -14.55 -1.93
CA PRO A 98 -13.11 -13.55 -2.82
C PRO A 98 -12.95 -12.09 -2.36
N THR A 99 -12.46 -11.84 -1.16
CA THR A 99 -12.42 -10.51 -0.53
C THR A 99 -11.44 -9.54 -1.18
N GLY A 100 -10.30 -10.04 -1.67
CA GLY A 100 -9.24 -9.19 -2.21
C GLY A 100 -8.35 -8.55 -1.17
N THR A 101 -7.85 -7.35 -1.45
CA THR A 101 -6.93 -6.60 -0.59
C THR A 101 -7.22 -5.09 -0.66
N ILE A 102 -6.74 -4.33 0.32
CA ILE A 102 -6.56 -2.87 0.21
C ILE A 102 -5.17 -2.63 -0.36
N ARG A 103 -5.08 -1.88 -1.45
CA ARG A 103 -3.83 -1.58 -2.15
C ARG A 103 -3.41 -0.14 -1.91
N PHE A 104 -2.24 0.03 -1.32
CA PHE A 104 -1.52 1.29 -1.22
C PHE A 104 -0.52 1.40 -2.36
N SER A 105 -0.40 2.58 -2.95
CA SER A 105 0.54 2.84 -4.06
C SER A 105 1.29 4.13 -3.76
N PHE A 106 2.60 4.03 -3.61
CA PHE A 106 3.48 5.16 -3.34
C PHE A 106 4.08 5.64 -4.66
N GLY A 107 4.00 6.93 -4.89
CA GLY A 107 4.57 7.58 -6.08
C GLY A 107 5.53 8.72 -5.70
N TRP A 108 6.09 9.35 -6.70
CA TRP A 108 7.09 10.42 -6.55
C TRP A 108 6.65 11.59 -5.66
N TRP A 109 5.37 11.96 -5.72
CA TRP A 109 4.83 13.11 -4.96
C TRP A 109 4.39 12.74 -3.54
N ASN A 110 4.37 11.47 -3.18
CA ASN A 110 4.07 11.10 -1.80
C ASN A 110 5.24 11.42 -0.88
N THR A 111 4.92 11.69 0.38
CA THR A 111 5.88 12.09 1.40
C THR A 111 6.01 11.05 2.50
N ARG A 112 7.01 11.19 3.35
CA ARG A 112 7.18 10.36 4.55
C ARG A 112 6.09 10.62 5.58
N GLU A 113 5.62 11.85 5.66
CA GLU A 113 4.53 12.28 6.54
C GLU A 113 3.21 11.63 6.14
N GLU A 114 2.90 11.59 4.84
CA GLU A 114 1.73 10.88 4.32
C GLU A 114 1.81 9.37 4.59
N THR A 115 3.00 8.79 4.46
CA THR A 115 3.23 7.37 4.82
C THR A 115 3.01 7.12 6.31
N ALA A 116 3.47 8.03 7.18
CA ALA A 116 3.25 7.95 8.63
C ALA A 116 1.76 8.10 8.97
N LEU A 117 1.05 9.02 8.31
CA LEU A 117 -0.40 9.18 8.48
C LEU A 117 -1.15 7.90 8.08
N ALA A 118 -0.75 7.26 6.97
CA ALA A 118 -1.36 6.00 6.53
C ALA A 118 -1.15 4.87 7.54
N LEU A 119 0.01 4.81 8.18
CA LEU A 119 0.29 3.86 9.26
C LEU A 119 -0.56 4.15 10.49
N GLN A 120 -0.64 5.40 10.93
CA GLN A 120 -1.49 5.81 12.05
C GLN A 120 -2.96 5.45 11.79
N ALA A 121 -3.49 5.80 10.62
CA ALA A 121 -4.86 5.48 10.23
C ALA A 121 -5.14 3.98 10.26
N LEU A 122 -4.22 3.16 9.74
CA LEU A 122 -4.35 1.71 9.79
C LEU A 122 -4.27 1.17 11.22
N ASP A 123 -3.46 1.77 12.09
CA ASP A 123 -3.36 1.37 13.49
C ASP A 123 -4.66 1.65 14.24
N GLU A 124 -5.30 2.77 13.98
CA GLU A 124 -6.59 3.15 14.58
C GLU A 124 -7.76 2.33 14.03
N LEU A 125 -7.70 1.95 12.74
CA LEU A 125 -8.79 1.28 12.02
C LEU A 125 -8.70 -0.25 11.96
N SER A 126 -7.67 -0.88 12.47
CA SER A 126 -7.49 -2.36 12.30
C SER A 126 -7.71 -3.23 13.55
#